data_7ad6daadb1a2a1f664a3c615955e6de6
#
_entry.id   7ad6daadb1a2a1f664a3c615955e6de6
#
_cell.length_a   1.000
_cell.length_b   1.000
_cell.length_c   1.000
_cell.angle_alpha   90.00
_cell.angle_beta   90.00
_cell.angle_gamma   90.00
#
_symmetry.space_group_name_H-M   'P 1'
#
loop_
_entity.id
_entity.type
_entity.pdbx_description
1 polymer ?
#
loop_
_entity_poly.entity_id
_entity_poly.type
_entity_poly.pdbx_seq_one_letter_code
_entity_poly.pdbx_strand_id
1 'polypeptide(L)'
;MIFVVAIDGTAASGKGTLGKKIAEHFDFHYLDTGILYRVVAYNLKYNSDFSKISKQKVQNSLKLLNNKNFNITNLRNEQITLRASEISKNKIVRDNLLLYQRNFALQNGGAVLDGRDIGTVVCPDADVKIFIDADVKIRAKRRYDQLVKNNKDLNLKNIIDDLSKRDNLDKNREFSPMVPAKDAFLLNTSNLTVEEALKKIIVIISKKFKK
;
A
#
# COMPACT_ATOMS: atom_id res chain seq x y z
N MET A 1 7.39 20.15 11.58
CA MET A 1 7.32 20.37 10.11
C MET A 1 6.52 19.23 9.50
N ILE A 2 5.57 19.54 8.62
CA ILE A 2 4.83 18.54 7.84
C ILE A 2 5.61 18.31 6.55
N PHE A 3 5.92 17.07 6.25
CA PHE A 3 6.55 16.65 4.99
C PHE A 3 5.99 15.29 4.58
N VAL A 4 5.47 15.16 3.37
CA VAL A 4 4.74 13.97 2.92
C VAL A 4 5.45 13.29 1.77
N VAL A 5 5.76 12.01 1.93
CA VAL A 5 6.25 11.13 0.86
C VAL A 5 5.15 10.15 0.48
N ALA A 6 4.65 10.29 -0.75
CA ALA A 6 3.67 9.39 -1.34
C ALA A 6 4.37 8.31 -2.15
N ILE A 7 4.12 7.05 -1.85
CA ILE A 7 4.68 5.89 -2.58
C ILE A 7 3.55 5.06 -3.17
N ASP A 8 3.43 5.07 -4.48
CA ASP A 8 2.45 4.26 -5.20
C ASP A 8 3.13 3.18 -6.06
N GLY A 9 2.36 2.27 -6.62
CA GLY A 9 2.87 1.28 -7.58
C GLY A 9 2.25 -0.10 -7.43
N THR A 10 2.71 -1.03 -8.24
CA THR A 10 2.17 -2.39 -8.40
C THR A 10 2.29 -3.26 -7.15
N ALA A 11 1.51 -4.34 -7.10
CA ALA A 11 1.56 -5.31 -6.00
C ALA A 11 2.94 -6.00 -5.96
N ALA A 12 3.49 -6.22 -4.77
CA ALA A 12 4.79 -6.87 -4.54
C ALA A 12 6.01 -6.18 -5.20
N SER A 13 5.92 -4.89 -5.59
CA SER A 13 7.04 -4.12 -6.16
C SER A 13 8.11 -3.69 -5.14
N GLY A 14 7.93 -4.01 -3.86
CA GLY A 14 8.87 -3.64 -2.79
C GLY A 14 8.53 -2.33 -2.05
N LYS A 15 7.39 -1.68 -2.38
CA LYS A 15 6.97 -0.41 -1.75
C LYS A 15 7.02 -0.43 -0.23
N GLY A 16 6.40 -1.43 0.40
CA GLY A 16 6.33 -1.50 1.85
C GLY A 16 7.69 -1.64 2.53
N THR A 17 8.62 -2.37 1.91
CA THR A 17 10.00 -2.49 2.40
C THR A 17 10.73 -1.15 2.27
N LEU A 18 10.64 -0.52 1.10
CA LEU A 18 11.27 0.77 0.84
C LEU A 18 10.64 1.88 1.68
N GLY A 19 9.29 1.92 1.80
CA GLY A 19 8.57 2.91 2.60
C GLY A 19 8.99 2.88 4.07
N LYS A 20 9.12 1.70 4.67
CA LYS A 20 9.63 1.55 6.04
C LYS A 20 11.06 2.05 6.18
N LYS A 21 11.97 1.62 5.30
CA LYS A 21 13.38 2.05 5.34
C LYS A 21 13.54 3.55 5.11
N ILE A 22 12.68 4.17 4.29
CA ILE A 22 12.65 5.62 4.10
C ILE A 22 12.20 6.31 5.40
N ALA A 23 11.12 5.83 6.01
CA ALA A 23 10.62 6.38 7.26
C ALA A 23 11.66 6.28 8.38
N GLU A 24 12.32 5.13 8.50
CA GLU A 24 13.44 4.93 9.45
C GLU A 24 14.62 5.89 9.18
N HIS A 25 14.99 6.10 7.91
CA HIS A 25 16.12 6.97 7.55
C HIS A 25 15.89 8.44 7.86
N PHE A 26 14.66 8.93 7.67
CA PHE A 26 14.31 10.35 7.86
C PHE A 26 13.63 10.63 9.20
N ASP A 27 13.41 9.59 10.02
CA ASP A 27 12.63 9.67 11.27
C ASP A 27 11.18 10.13 11.01
N PHE A 28 10.55 9.59 9.96
CA PHE A 28 9.18 9.87 9.57
C PHE A 28 8.21 8.79 10.06
N HIS A 29 6.94 9.16 10.24
CA HIS A 29 5.87 8.19 10.45
C HIS A 29 5.64 7.35 9.19
N TYR A 30 5.25 6.08 9.34
CA TYR A 30 4.98 5.18 8.22
C TYR A 30 3.58 4.58 8.26
N LEU A 31 2.87 4.62 7.13
CA LEU A 31 1.56 3.98 6.94
C LEU A 31 1.52 3.09 5.69
N ASP A 32 1.39 1.75 5.88
CA ASP A 32 0.91 0.82 4.86
C ASP A 32 -0.61 1.01 4.72
N THR A 33 -1.05 1.79 3.72
CA THR A 33 -2.49 2.05 3.57
C THR A 33 -3.28 0.81 3.17
N GLY A 34 -2.63 -0.19 2.60
CA GLY A 34 -3.22 -1.49 2.31
C GLY A 34 -3.72 -2.21 3.55
N ILE A 35 -3.14 -1.94 4.73
CA ILE A 35 -3.60 -2.54 5.99
C ILE A 35 -4.98 -2.05 6.39
N LEU A 36 -5.33 -0.80 6.05
CA LEU A 36 -6.64 -0.21 6.34
C LEU A 36 -7.74 -0.96 5.59
N TYR A 37 -7.52 -1.27 4.32
CA TYR A 37 -8.46 -2.07 3.53
C TYR A 37 -8.53 -3.51 4.03
N ARG A 38 -7.41 -4.09 4.45
CA ARG A 38 -7.38 -5.46 5.00
C ARG A 38 -8.09 -5.58 6.33
N VAL A 39 -7.99 -4.60 7.24
CA VAL A 39 -8.73 -4.65 8.50
C VAL A 39 -10.24 -4.52 8.28
N VAL A 40 -10.68 -3.71 7.32
CA VAL A 40 -12.09 -3.65 6.91
C VAL A 40 -12.53 -4.98 6.32
N ALA A 41 -11.75 -5.58 5.42
CA ALA A 41 -12.03 -6.89 4.82
C ALA A 41 -12.12 -8.00 5.88
N TYR A 42 -11.23 -7.99 6.86
CA TYR A 42 -11.21 -8.94 7.98
C TYR A 42 -12.46 -8.82 8.85
N ASN A 43 -12.82 -7.60 9.26
CA ASN A 43 -13.93 -7.37 10.18
C ASN A 43 -15.30 -7.63 9.55
N LEU A 44 -15.43 -7.39 8.23
CA LEU A 44 -16.69 -7.56 7.52
C LEU A 44 -17.04 -9.03 7.19
N LYS A 45 -16.25 -10.00 7.61
CA LYS A 45 -16.40 -11.45 7.38
C LYS A 45 -16.72 -11.84 5.92
N TYR A 46 -16.40 -13.08 5.53
CA TYR A 46 -16.43 -13.57 4.14
C TYR A 46 -17.78 -13.44 3.39
N ASN A 47 -18.90 -13.40 4.09
CA ASN A 47 -20.24 -13.44 3.50
C ASN A 47 -20.95 -12.08 3.51
N SER A 48 -20.22 -10.97 3.71
CA SER A 48 -20.86 -9.65 3.72
C SER A 48 -21.12 -9.17 2.30
N ASP A 49 -22.37 -8.93 2.01
CA ASP A 49 -22.79 -8.19 0.83
C ASP A 49 -22.19 -6.78 0.87
N PHE A 50 -21.43 -6.41 -0.15
CA PHE A 50 -20.77 -5.10 -0.24
C PHE A 50 -21.76 -3.93 -0.31
N SER A 51 -23.02 -4.18 -0.73
CA SER A 51 -24.07 -3.16 -0.71
C SER A 51 -24.48 -2.74 0.71
N LYS A 52 -24.21 -3.57 1.71
CA LYS A 52 -24.52 -3.36 3.13
C LYS A 52 -23.37 -2.77 3.95
N ILE A 53 -22.33 -2.28 3.29
CA ILE A 53 -21.22 -1.59 3.98
C ILE A 53 -21.68 -0.19 4.36
N SER A 54 -21.59 0.13 5.64
CA SER A 54 -21.90 1.46 6.17
C SER A 54 -20.63 2.13 6.72
N LYS A 55 -20.68 3.47 6.83
CA LYS A 55 -19.62 4.27 7.49
C LYS A 55 -19.27 3.71 8.87
N GLN A 56 -20.27 3.37 9.69
CA GLN A 56 -20.08 2.84 11.04
C GLN A 56 -19.30 1.53 11.05
N LYS A 57 -19.59 0.62 10.09
CA LYS A 57 -18.86 -0.65 9.96
C LYS A 57 -17.39 -0.42 9.62
N VAL A 58 -17.07 0.52 8.73
CA VAL A 58 -15.70 0.88 8.38
C VAL A 58 -14.97 1.45 9.59
N GLN A 59 -15.57 2.40 10.29
CA GLN A 59 -14.98 3.02 11.49
C GLN A 59 -14.75 1.98 12.62
N ASN A 60 -15.69 1.07 12.85
CA ASN A 60 -15.51 -0.01 13.82
C ASN A 60 -14.36 -0.95 13.43
N SER A 61 -14.14 -1.17 12.13
CA SER A 61 -13.00 -1.96 11.65
C SER A 61 -11.67 -1.28 11.97
N LEU A 62 -11.58 0.04 11.79
CA LEU A 62 -10.36 0.79 12.11
C LEU A 62 -10.00 0.78 13.60
N LYS A 63 -11.00 0.69 14.50
CA LYS A 63 -10.76 0.56 15.94
C LYS A 63 -9.95 -0.69 16.30
N LEU A 64 -10.00 -1.75 15.48
CA LEU A 64 -9.20 -2.96 15.70
C LEU A 64 -7.70 -2.67 15.62
N LEU A 65 -7.27 -1.71 14.79
CA LEU A 65 -5.86 -1.34 14.68
C LEU A 65 -5.30 -0.71 15.97
N ASN A 66 -6.16 -0.13 16.79
CA ASN A 66 -5.80 0.46 18.09
C ASN A 66 -5.85 -0.58 19.23
N ASN A 67 -6.34 -1.79 18.96
CA ASN A 67 -6.40 -2.85 19.97
C ASN A 67 -5.03 -3.55 20.06
N LYS A 68 -4.34 -3.41 21.19
CA LYS A 68 -3.02 -4.02 21.44
C LYS A 68 -3.01 -5.56 21.30
N ASN A 69 -4.16 -6.21 21.51
CA ASN A 69 -4.30 -7.67 21.37
C ASN A 69 -4.60 -8.10 19.92
N PHE A 70 -4.79 -7.17 19.00
CA PHE A 70 -5.08 -7.48 17.61
C PHE A 70 -3.79 -7.79 16.85
N ASN A 71 -3.65 -9.02 16.38
CA ASN A 71 -2.47 -9.42 15.63
C ASN A 71 -2.61 -9.02 14.15
N ILE A 72 -1.90 -7.97 13.77
CA ILE A 72 -1.87 -7.44 12.39
C ILE A 72 -1.37 -8.48 11.38
N THR A 73 -0.57 -9.47 11.79
CA THR A 73 -0.08 -10.52 10.89
C THR A 73 -1.22 -11.34 10.31
N ASN A 74 -2.33 -11.49 11.03
CA ASN A 74 -3.55 -12.16 10.55
C ASN A 74 -4.15 -11.50 9.30
N LEU A 75 -3.87 -10.20 9.07
CA LEU A 75 -4.33 -9.46 7.89
C LEU A 75 -3.54 -9.77 6.62
N ARG A 76 -2.44 -10.54 6.71
CA ARG A 76 -1.53 -10.77 5.58
C ARG A 76 -1.78 -12.07 4.84
N ASN A 77 -2.88 -12.78 5.13
CA ASN A 77 -3.26 -13.96 4.37
C ASN A 77 -3.83 -13.56 2.99
N GLU A 78 -3.83 -14.52 2.08
CA GLU A 78 -4.20 -14.30 0.68
C GLU A 78 -5.68 -13.96 0.51
N GLN A 79 -6.55 -14.65 1.23
CA GLN A 79 -8.00 -14.44 1.18
C GLN A 79 -8.37 -13.02 1.60
N ILE A 80 -7.80 -12.50 2.71
CA ILE A 80 -8.01 -11.12 3.15
C ILE A 80 -7.44 -10.12 2.13
N THR A 81 -6.30 -10.46 1.53
CA THR A 81 -5.66 -9.60 0.52
C THR A 81 -6.53 -9.45 -0.74
N LEU A 82 -7.11 -10.54 -1.25
CA LEU A 82 -8.03 -10.52 -2.38
C LEU A 82 -9.29 -9.72 -2.04
N ARG A 83 -9.89 -9.98 -0.89
CA ARG A 83 -11.06 -9.27 -0.42
C ARG A 83 -10.81 -7.78 -0.19
N ALA A 84 -9.64 -7.40 0.30
CA ALA A 84 -9.24 -6.00 0.44
C ALA A 84 -9.17 -5.29 -0.94
N SER A 85 -8.71 -5.99 -1.97
CA SER A 85 -8.71 -5.47 -3.34
C SER A 85 -10.13 -5.27 -3.88
N GLU A 86 -11.06 -6.19 -3.61
CA GLU A 86 -12.47 -6.05 -3.96
C GLU A 86 -13.14 -4.89 -3.22
N ILE A 87 -12.97 -4.83 -1.90
CA ILE A 87 -13.51 -3.76 -1.04
C ILE A 87 -12.99 -2.38 -1.44
N SER A 88 -11.78 -2.31 -1.97
CA SER A 88 -11.18 -1.05 -2.41
C SER A 88 -11.92 -0.36 -3.56
N LYS A 89 -12.86 -1.05 -4.22
CA LYS A 89 -13.77 -0.49 -5.23
C LYS A 89 -14.97 0.22 -4.59
N ASN A 90 -15.27 -0.05 -3.32
CA ASN A 90 -16.44 0.50 -2.65
C ASN A 90 -16.18 1.96 -2.23
N LYS A 91 -17.01 2.88 -2.75
CA LYS A 91 -16.87 4.32 -2.50
C LYS A 91 -16.98 4.67 -1.00
N ILE A 92 -17.92 4.04 -0.26
CA ILE A 92 -18.10 4.31 1.18
C ILE A 92 -16.83 3.93 1.96
N VAL A 93 -16.21 2.80 1.62
CA VAL A 93 -14.95 2.39 2.24
C VAL A 93 -13.86 3.40 1.93
N ARG A 94 -13.69 3.76 0.66
CA ARG A 94 -12.65 4.70 0.24
C ARG A 94 -12.78 6.06 0.93
N ASP A 95 -13.97 6.65 0.90
CA ASP A 95 -14.22 7.98 1.49
C ASP A 95 -13.88 8.01 2.99
N ASN A 96 -14.22 6.92 3.71
CA ASN A 96 -13.91 6.84 5.14
C ASN A 96 -12.42 6.60 5.42
N LEU A 97 -11.75 5.80 4.61
CA LEU A 97 -10.31 5.56 4.75
C LEU A 97 -9.47 6.76 4.29
N LEU A 98 -9.98 7.56 3.33
CA LEU A 98 -9.32 8.76 2.85
C LEU A 98 -9.06 9.78 3.97
N LEU A 99 -10.07 10.02 4.81
CA LEU A 99 -9.91 10.92 5.94
C LEU A 99 -8.83 10.44 6.92
N TYR A 100 -8.83 9.14 7.24
CA TYR A 100 -7.81 8.55 8.11
C TYR A 100 -6.40 8.73 7.55
N GLN A 101 -6.21 8.45 6.25
CA GLN A 101 -4.93 8.57 5.56
C GLN A 101 -4.43 10.02 5.51
N ARG A 102 -5.32 10.97 5.22
CA ARG A 102 -4.99 12.41 5.22
C ARG A 102 -4.59 12.92 6.60
N ASN A 103 -5.34 12.54 7.63
CA ASN A 103 -4.98 12.90 9.02
C ASN A 103 -3.61 12.31 9.42
N PHE A 104 -3.30 11.09 8.96
CA PHE A 104 -1.98 10.50 9.18
C PHE A 104 -0.87 11.28 8.48
N ALA A 105 -1.10 11.73 7.25
CA ALA A 105 -0.11 12.50 6.48
C ALA A 105 0.24 13.86 7.11
N LEU A 106 -0.69 14.44 7.88
CA LEU A 106 -0.52 15.76 8.53
C LEU A 106 0.21 15.69 9.88
N GLN A 107 0.75 14.55 10.28
CA GLN A 107 1.50 14.44 11.53
C GLN A 107 2.82 15.24 11.47
N ASN A 108 3.18 15.87 12.60
CA ASN A 108 4.48 16.51 12.74
C ASN A 108 5.60 15.46 12.66
N GLY A 109 6.74 15.85 12.08
CA GLY A 109 7.90 14.98 11.92
C GLY A 109 8.01 14.38 10.53
N GLY A 110 6.98 14.50 9.68
CA GLY A 110 6.93 13.92 8.34
C GLY A 110 6.26 12.55 8.30
N ALA A 111 5.75 12.18 7.12
CA ALA A 111 5.01 10.93 6.91
C ALA A 111 5.34 10.28 5.55
N VAL A 112 5.48 8.96 5.56
CA VAL A 112 5.57 8.11 4.37
C VAL A 112 4.30 7.27 4.30
N LEU A 113 3.54 7.41 3.23
CA LEU A 113 2.37 6.59 2.96
C LEU A 113 2.62 5.72 1.71
N ASP A 114 2.37 4.42 1.81
CA ASP A 114 2.42 3.55 0.64
C ASP A 114 1.05 2.99 0.26
N GLY A 115 0.76 2.97 -1.04
CA GLY A 115 -0.54 2.54 -1.56
C GLY A 115 -0.59 2.35 -3.07
N ARG A 116 -1.67 2.87 -3.68
CA ARG A 116 -1.96 2.79 -5.11
C ARG A 116 -2.34 4.13 -5.74
N ASP A 117 -2.80 5.05 -4.93
CA ASP A 117 -3.37 6.34 -5.31
C ASP A 117 -3.01 7.44 -4.30
N ILE A 118 -1.89 7.26 -3.60
CA ILE A 118 -1.47 8.21 -2.57
C ILE A 118 -1.12 9.55 -3.19
N GLY A 119 -0.29 9.56 -4.21
CA GLY A 119 0.15 10.79 -4.88
C GLY A 119 -0.88 11.40 -5.84
N THR A 120 -1.96 10.66 -6.16
CA THR A 120 -3.00 11.16 -7.08
C THR A 120 -4.28 11.58 -6.37
N VAL A 121 -4.67 10.92 -5.28
CA VAL A 121 -5.96 11.11 -4.62
C VAL A 121 -5.83 11.42 -3.13
N VAL A 122 -5.01 10.64 -2.40
CA VAL A 122 -4.90 10.79 -0.94
C VAL A 122 -4.15 12.06 -0.58
N CYS A 123 -2.95 12.25 -1.11
CA CYS A 123 -2.05 13.38 -0.89
C CYS A 123 -1.57 13.94 -2.24
N PRO A 124 -2.46 14.59 -3.04
CA PRO A 124 -2.08 15.13 -4.34
C PRO A 124 -1.02 16.23 -4.25
N ASP A 125 -0.89 16.85 -3.08
CA ASP A 125 0.09 17.88 -2.77
C ASP A 125 1.29 17.35 -1.99
N ALA A 126 1.55 16.03 -1.98
CA ALA A 126 2.70 15.43 -1.32
C ALA A 126 4.02 16.04 -1.85
N ASP A 127 4.96 16.32 -0.94
CA ASP A 127 6.26 16.93 -1.26
C ASP A 127 7.09 16.07 -2.21
N VAL A 128 7.03 14.74 -2.02
CA VAL A 128 7.67 13.77 -2.90
C VAL A 128 6.68 12.68 -3.27
N LYS A 129 6.57 12.41 -4.57
CA LYS A 129 5.76 11.32 -5.10
C LYS A 129 6.64 10.34 -5.86
N ILE A 130 6.51 9.07 -5.54
CA ILE A 130 7.29 7.99 -6.14
C ILE A 130 6.33 6.89 -6.60
N PHE A 131 6.47 6.46 -7.84
CA PHE A 131 5.76 5.31 -8.36
C PHE A 131 6.73 4.17 -8.59
N ILE A 132 6.58 3.08 -7.82
CA ILE A 132 7.47 1.93 -7.85
C ILE A 132 6.84 0.79 -8.62
N ASP A 133 7.54 0.33 -9.66
CA ASP A 133 7.13 -0.82 -10.45
C ASP A 133 8.28 -1.82 -10.63
N ALA A 134 7.93 -3.03 -11.03
CA ALA A 134 8.88 -4.07 -11.46
C ALA A 134 8.16 -5.08 -12.37
N ASP A 135 8.92 -5.79 -13.18
CA ASP A 135 8.40 -6.90 -13.97
C ASP A 135 7.59 -7.89 -13.12
N VAL A 136 6.46 -8.33 -13.62
CA VAL A 136 5.54 -9.20 -12.85
C VAL A 136 6.18 -10.52 -12.43
N LYS A 137 7.06 -11.09 -13.26
CA LYS A 137 7.77 -12.35 -12.94
C LYS A 137 8.77 -12.13 -11.80
N ILE A 138 9.45 -10.98 -11.79
CA ILE A 138 10.37 -10.60 -10.70
C ILE A 138 9.58 -10.39 -9.39
N ARG A 139 8.44 -9.71 -9.45
CA ARG A 139 7.57 -9.51 -8.29
C ARG A 139 7.01 -10.83 -7.76
N ALA A 140 6.59 -11.72 -8.66
CA ALA A 140 6.13 -13.05 -8.32
C ALA A 140 7.24 -13.89 -7.66
N LYS A 141 8.46 -13.85 -8.19
CA LYS A 141 9.60 -14.53 -7.57
C LYS A 141 9.88 -14.01 -6.16
N ARG A 142 9.93 -12.69 -5.97
CA ARG A 142 10.08 -12.08 -4.64
C ARG A 142 8.98 -12.53 -3.68
N ARG A 143 7.74 -12.60 -4.16
CA ARG A 143 6.60 -13.05 -3.36
C ARG A 143 6.67 -14.55 -3.05
N TYR A 144 7.06 -15.38 -4.01
CA TYR A 144 7.28 -16.80 -3.82
C TYR A 144 8.32 -17.05 -2.72
N ASP A 145 9.47 -16.37 -2.79
CA ASP A 145 10.56 -16.53 -1.83
C ASP A 145 10.16 -16.12 -0.39
N GLN A 146 9.21 -15.19 -0.26
CA GLN A 146 8.64 -14.82 1.04
C GLN A 146 7.68 -15.88 1.61
N LEU A 147 6.92 -16.55 0.75
CA LEU A 147 5.84 -17.44 1.15
C LEU A 147 6.27 -18.91 1.26
N VAL A 148 7.26 -19.34 0.48
CA VAL A 148 7.69 -20.76 0.39
C VAL A 148 8.15 -21.32 1.73
N LYS A 149 8.65 -20.48 2.62
CA LYS A 149 9.07 -20.87 3.98
C LYS A 149 7.91 -21.42 4.82
N ASN A 150 6.69 -20.95 4.55
CA ASN A 150 5.49 -21.30 5.32
C ASN A 150 4.49 -22.16 4.53
N ASN A 151 4.71 -22.36 3.23
CA ASN A 151 3.82 -23.15 2.37
C ASN A 151 4.64 -23.80 1.25
N LYS A 152 4.71 -25.13 1.27
CA LYS A 152 5.51 -25.91 0.31
C LYS A 152 4.81 -26.15 -1.04
N ASP A 153 3.49 -25.98 -1.09
CA ASP A 153 2.68 -26.28 -2.30
C ASP A 153 2.44 -25.04 -3.17
N LEU A 154 3.32 -24.04 -3.07
CA LEU A 154 3.20 -22.82 -3.85
C LEU A 154 3.59 -23.02 -5.31
N ASN A 155 2.74 -22.54 -6.21
CA ASN A 155 3.01 -22.50 -7.64
C ASN A 155 3.31 -21.06 -8.09
N LEU A 156 4.50 -20.86 -8.65
CA LEU A 156 4.94 -19.52 -9.12
C LEU A 156 4.01 -18.97 -10.22
N LYS A 157 3.46 -19.82 -11.10
CA LYS A 157 2.51 -19.42 -12.15
C LYS A 157 1.24 -18.81 -11.52
N ASN A 158 0.70 -19.44 -10.48
CA ASN A 158 -0.48 -18.92 -9.78
C ASN A 158 -0.20 -17.55 -9.17
N ILE A 159 0.99 -17.35 -8.59
CA ILE A 159 1.39 -16.05 -8.04
C ILE A 159 1.49 -14.98 -9.13
N ILE A 160 2.02 -15.31 -10.32
CA ILE A 160 2.07 -14.39 -11.46
C ILE A 160 0.65 -13.98 -11.88
N ASP A 161 -0.25 -14.97 -12.03
CA ASP A 161 -1.63 -14.75 -12.43
C ASP A 161 -2.39 -13.87 -11.42
N ASP A 162 -2.21 -14.13 -10.12
CA ASP A 162 -2.84 -13.36 -9.04
C ASP A 162 -2.32 -11.93 -8.98
N LEU A 163 -1.01 -11.71 -9.12
CA LEU A 163 -0.44 -10.37 -9.19
C LEU A 163 -0.93 -9.61 -10.42
N SER A 164 -0.99 -10.27 -11.58
CA SER A 164 -1.49 -9.67 -12.82
C SER A 164 -2.97 -9.29 -12.72
N LYS A 165 -3.81 -10.18 -12.20
CA LYS A 165 -5.24 -9.90 -11.93
C LYS A 165 -5.41 -8.71 -11.00
N ARG A 166 -4.64 -8.67 -9.92
CA ARG A 166 -4.69 -7.60 -8.94
C ARG A 166 -4.26 -6.26 -9.52
N ASP A 167 -3.15 -6.22 -10.27
CA ASP A 167 -2.69 -5.00 -10.92
C ASP A 167 -3.72 -4.49 -11.93
N ASN A 168 -4.36 -5.39 -12.70
CA ASN A 168 -5.43 -5.02 -13.61
C ASN A 168 -6.65 -4.46 -12.86
N LEU A 169 -7.04 -5.05 -11.74
CA LEU A 169 -8.12 -4.53 -10.91
C LEU A 169 -7.78 -3.14 -10.34
N ASP A 170 -6.54 -2.94 -9.86
CA ASP A 170 -6.09 -1.66 -9.30
C ASP A 170 -5.99 -0.57 -10.40
N LYS A 171 -5.55 -0.93 -11.62
CA LYS A 171 -5.43 0.00 -12.75
C LYS A 171 -6.77 0.42 -13.35
N ASN A 172 -7.72 -0.53 -13.45
CA ASN A 172 -8.99 -0.33 -14.17
C ASN A 172 -10.18 -0.05 -13.26
N ARG A 173 -9.98 0.20 -11.97
CA ARG A 173 -11.09 0.56 -11.07
C ARG A 173 -11.62 1.95 -11.42
N GLU A 174 -12.93 2.11 -11.30
CA GLU A 174 -13.64 3.36 -11.59
C GLU A 174 -13.17 4.52 -10.70
N PHE A 175 -13.00 4.25 -9.40
CA PHE A 175 -12.58 5.25 -8.44
C PHE A 175 -11.10 5.08 -8.08
N SER A 176 -10.34 6.15 -8.20
CA SER A 176 -8.90 6.21 -7.83
C SER A 176 -8.07 5.11 -8.48
N PRO A 177 -8.01 5.01 -9.81
CA PRO A 177 -7.19 4.03 -10.51
C PRO A 177 -5.71 4.16 -10.11
N MET A 178 -5.01 3.02 -10.12
CA MET A 178 -3.58 3.01 -9.88
C MET A 178 -2.83 3.52 -11.11
N VAL A 179 -2.52 4.80 -11.09
CA VAL A 179 -1.72 5.50 -12.13
C VAL A 179 -0.66 6.35 -11.44
N PRO A 180 0.51 6.54 -12.06
CA PRO A 180 1.51 7.47 -11.52
C PRO A 180 0.97 8.90 -11.56
N ALA A 181 1.22 9.68 -10.51
CA ALA A 181 0.98 11.11 -10.54
C ALA A 181 1.88 11.76 -11.60
N LYS A 182 1.44 12.88 -12.22
CA LYS A 182 2.18 13.55 -13.31
C LYS A 182 3.59 13.96 -12.89
N ASP A 183 3.77 14.31 -11.63
CA ASP A 183 5.02 14.74 -10.99
C ASP A 183 5.72 13.62 -10.20
N ALA A 184 5.28 12.37 -10.35
CA ALA A 184 5.88 11.25 -9.65
C ALA A 184 7.21 10.80 -10.29
N PHE A 185 8.16 10.49 -9.44
CA PHE A 185 9.36 9.77 -9.82
C PHE A 185 9.03 8.32 -10.14
N LEU A 186 9.29 7.89 -11.39
CA LEU A 186 9.09 6.50 -11.79
C LEU A 186 10.34 5.68 -11.45
N LEU A 187 10.20 4.67 -10.62
CA LEU A 187 11.30 3.79 -10.22
C LEU A 187 10.99 2.34 -10.59
N ASN A 188 11.68 1.83 -11.61
CA ASN A 188 11.67 0.40 -11.91
C ASN A 188 12.71 -0.31 -11.05
N THR A 189 12.25 -1.26 -10.23
CA THR A 189 13.08 -2.01 -9.30
C THR A 189 13.40 -3.43 -9.78
N SER A 190 13.12 -3.78 -11.04
CA SER A 190 13.32 -5.15 -11.57
C SER A 190 14.77 -5.64 -11.37
N ASN A 191 15.72 -4.77 -11.65
CA ASN A 191 17.16 -5.08 -11.60
C ASN A 191 17.88 -4.36 -10.44
N LEU A 192 17.14 -3.95 -9.40
CA LEU A 192 17.72 -3.26 -8.26
C LEU A 192 17.60 -4.12 -6.99
N THR A 193 18.65 -4.09 -6.20
CA THR A 193 18.57 -4.48 -4.79
C THR A 193 17.75 -3.47 -4.00
N VAL A 194 17.33 -3.84 -2.80
CA VAL A 194 16.61 -2.92 -1.90
C VAL A 194 17.48 -1.72 -1.55
N GLU A 195 18.77 -1.92 -1.33
CA GLU A 195 19.74 -0.90 -0.97
C GLU A 195 19.98 0.09 -2.11
N GLU A 196 20.09 -0.37 -3.34
CA GLU A 196 20.22 0.49 -4.52
C GLU A 196 18.97 1.33 -4.77
N ALA A 197 17.79 0.71 -4.66
CA ALA A 197 16.52 1.41 -4.78
C ALA A 197 16.37 2.47 -3.68
N LEU A 198 16.71 2.12 -2.43
CA LEU A 198 16.67 3.04 -1.29
C LEU A 198 17.60 4.24 -1.49
N LYS A 199 18.86 4.03 -1.90
CA LYS A 199 19.81 5.11 -2.18
C LYS A 199 19.25 6.11 -3.20
N LYS A 200 18.65 5.62 -4.30
CA LYS A 200 18.02 6.49 -5.31
C LYS A 200 16.90 7.34 -4.71
N ILE A 201 16.05 6.74 -3.88
CA ILE A 201 14.92 7.43 -3.26
C ILE A 201 15.42 8.47 -2.24
N ILE A 202 16.40 8.13 -1.40
CA ILE A 202 16.98 9.07 -0.43
C ILE A 202 17.50 10.32 -1.13
N VAL A 203 18.24 10.19 -2.23
CA VAL A 203 18.71 11.35 -3.01
C VAL A 203 17.56 12.25 -3.48
N ILE A 204 16.45 11.65 -3.91
CA ILE A 204 15.27 12.41 -4.37
C ILE A 204 14.63 13.17 -3.20
N ILE A 205 14.44 12.51 -2.07
CA ILE A 205 13.82 13.12 -0.88
C ILE A 205 14.72 14.22 -0.31
N SER A 206 16.03 13.97 -0.14
CA SER A 206 16.98 14.92 0.43
C SER A 206 17.12 16.23 -0.36
N LYS A 207 16.80 16.22 -1.67
CA LYS A 207 16.76 17.45 -2.47
C LYS A 207 15.63 18.39 -2.06
N LYS A 208 14.53 17.87 -1.54
CA LYS A 208 13.36 18.64 -1.12
C LYS A 208 13.25 18.78 0.41
N PHE A 209 13.70 17.78 1.15
CA PHE A 209 13.71 17.79 2.61
C PHE A 209 15.02 18.39 3.11
N LYS A 210 14.97 19.66 3.53
CA LYS A 210 16.08 20.31 4.25
C LYS A 210 15.72 20.30 5.73
N LYS A 211 16.45 19.52 6.52
CA LYS A 211 16.35 19.55 7.98
C LYS A 211 16.82 20.91 8.51
#